data_d80ec77db20be21527c2b52c0cb14c46
#
_entry.id   d80ec77db20be21527c2b52c0cb14c46
#
_cell.length_a   1.000
_cell.length_b   1.000
_cell.length_c   1.000
_cell.angle_alpha   90.00
_cell.angle_beta   90.00
_cell.angle_gamma   90.00
#
_symmetry.space_group_name_H-M   'P 1'
#
loop_
_entity.id
_entity.type
_entity.pdbx_description
1 polymer ?
#
loop_
_entity_poly.entity_id
_entity_poly.type
_entity_poly.pdbx_seq_one_letter_code
_entity_poly.pdbx_strand_id
1 'polypeptide(L)'
;QLIFTAFYASQMKRVDTSRIARAVSMAGYLYFCFLLYSVCLLLCADLLNLLAGALLSCLIDIHVFLWSIAFIIAAGVTLYGSLHARQFRHVSYTIPCGARLDNSCRIVLLSDLHIGLFVGTRHIAKMVDEVNGLHPELVVIAGDIFNNGSVGECWELESICGSLQNLRTTQGVFAVLGNHDPSPADKQLQAFFKNAGIHLLLDDSVELPEICLVGRDDLLRSGGKRLPLAELLASVTGDKPVVVMDHSPDGFEEAAQCGASMVLSGHTHRGQFFPVTLLTKLFHPPGHFYGHTQLRNTHGIISAGTGYFQLPIRVGTDSEIVTIELIP
;
A
#
# COMPACT_ATOMS: atom_id res chain seq x y z
N GLN A 1 17.20 -26.34 0.21
CA GLN A 1 17.21 -26.29 1.69
C GLN A 1 17.74 -24.97 2.23
N LEU A 2 18.92 -24.46 1.80
CA LEU A 2 19.50 -23.17 2.22
C LEU A 2 18.59 -21.97 1.97
N ILE A 3 17.90 -21.91 0.83
CA ILE A 3 16.98 -20.84 0.45
C ILE A 3 15.69 -20.89 1.29
N PHE A 4 15.21 -22.10 1.61
CA PHE A 4 14.06 -22.29 2.50
C PHE A 4 14.38 -21.90 3.96
N THR A 5 15.60 -22.20 4.43
CA THR A 5 16.08 -21.75 5.74
C THR A 5 16.27 -20.24 5.78
N ALA A 6 16.69 -19.59 4.69
CA ALA A 6 16.80 -18.13 4.60
C ALA A 6 15.42 -17.44 4.63
N PHE A 7 14.43 -18.01 3.93
CA PHE A 7 13.04 -17.56 4.01
C PHE A 7 12.48 -17.72 5.43
N TYR A 8 12.71 -18.86 6.08
CA TYR A 8 12.26 -19.10 7.45
C TYR A 8 13.00 -18.21 8.46
N ALA A 9 14.30 -18.00 8.28
CA ALA A 9 15.10 -17.11 9.13
C ALA A 9 14.67 -15.64 9.03
N SER A 10 14.19 -15.20 7.86
CA SER A 10 13.67 -13.84 7.67
C SER A 10 12.33 -13.60 8.37
N GLN A 11 11.58 -14.67 8.70
CA GLN A 11 10.36 -14.60 9.50
C GLN A 11 10.64 -14.63 11.01
N MET A 12 11.86 -15.01 11.42
CA MET A 12 12.24 -14.98 12.83
C MET A 12 12.66 -13.57 13.22
N LYS A 13 12.13 -13.04 14.34
CA LYS A 13 12.26 -11.68 14.90
C LYS A 13 13.70 -11.13 15.12
N ARG A 14 14.73 -11.72 14.54
CA ARG A 14 16.11 -11.23 14.51
C ARG A 14 16.62 -11.26 13.08
N VAL A 15 16.23 -10.27 12.30
CA VAL A 15 16.82 -10.06 10.98
C VAL A 15 18.23 -9.50 11.19
N ASP A 16 19.25 -10.30 10.83
CA ASP A 16 20.61 -9.79 10.69
C ASP A 16 20.58 -8.65 9.64
N THR A 17 20.93 -7.44 10.08
CA THR A 17 20.88 -6.22 9.27
C THR A 17 22.03 -6.13 8.25
N SER A 18 22.87 -7.17 8.15
CA SER A 18 23.96 -7.21 7.19
C SER A 18 23.47 -7.19 5.73
N ARG A 19 24.26 -6.59 4.84
CA ARG A 19 23.96 -6.56 3.40
C ARG A 19 23.82 -7.96 2.80
N ILE A 20 24.57 -8.93 3.34
CA ILE A 20 24.55 -10.32 2.90
C ILE A 20 23.21 -10.97 3.30
N ALA A 21 22.78 -10.83 4.54
CA ALA A 21 21.52 -11.38 5.02
C ALA A 21 20.33 -10.85 4.20
N ARG A 22 20.34 -9.56 3.87
CA ARG A 22 19.31 -8.96 3.01
C ARG A 22 19.33 -9.50 1.59
N ALA A 23 20.50 -9.65 0.98
CA ALA A 23 20.62 -10.23 -0.35
C ALA A 23 20.11 -11.68 -0.37
N VAL A 24 20.43 -12.47 0.67
CA VAL A 24 19.94 -13.84 0.84
C VAL A 24 18.43 -13.87 1.05
N SER A 25 17.89 -12.99 1.89
CA SER A 25 16.44 -12.86 2.09
C SER A 25 15.74 -12.46 0.79
N MET A 26 16.23 -11.45 0.08
CA MET A 26 15.67 -11.05 -1.22
C MET A 26 15.66 -12.22 -2.21
N ALA A 27 16.77 -12.96 -2.32
CA ALA A 27 16.85 -14.13 -3.19
C ALA A 27 15.84 -15.22 -2.76
N GLY A 28 15.66 -15.42 -1.45
CA GLY A 28 14.67 -16.36 -0.90
C GLY A 28 13.23 -15.99 -1.24
N TYR A 29 12.86 -14.71 -1.11
CA TYR A 29 11.51 -14.24 -1.45
C TYR A 29 11.26 -14.29 -2.97
N LEU A 30 12.23 -13.90 -3.79
CA LEU A 30 12.11 -14.02 -5.26
C LEU A 30 12.02 -15.48 -5.70
N TYR A 31 12.77 -16.36 -5.05
CA TYR A 31 12.64 -17.81 -5.31
C TYR A 31 11.25 -18.33 -4.91
N PHE A 32 10.70 -17.84 -3.79
CA PHE A 32 9.33 -18.19 -3.41
C PHE A 32 8.31 -17.71 -4.46
N CYS A 33 8.45 -16.49 -4.96
CA CYS A 33 7.61 -15.98 -6.05
C CYS A 33 7.74 -16.84 -7.32
N PHE A 34 8.97 -17.19 -7.68
CA PHE A 34 9.25 -18.10 -8.81
C PHE A 34 8.58 -19.46 -8.63
N LEU A 35 8.66 -20.06 -7.43
CA LEU A 35 7.98 -21.33 -7.13
C LEU A 35 6.47 -21.20 -7.23
N LEU A 36 5.89 -20.13 -6.70
CA LEU A 36 4.44 -19.88 -6.77
C LEU A 36 3.96 -19.85 -8.22
N TYR A 37 4.62 -19.06 -9.08
CA TYR A 37 4.28 -19.02 -10.51
C TYR A 37 4.58 -20.33 -11.22
N SER A 38 5.68 -21.02 -10.86
CA SER A 38 6.00 -22.33 -11.44
C SER A 38 4.89 -23.34 -11.15
N VAL A 39 4.42 -23.43 -9.92
CA VAL A 39 3.33 -24.37 -9.56
C VAL A 39 2.06 -24.05 -10.36
N CYS A 40 1.65 -22.78 -10.41
CA CYS A 40 0.46 -22.40 -11.18
C CYS A 40 0.59 -22.75 -12.68
N LEU A 41 1.74 -22.45 -13.27
CA LEU A 41 1.97 -22.70 -14.69
C LEU A 41 2.14 -24.19 -15.02
N LEU A 42 2.76 -24.97 -14.13
CA LEU A 42 2.86 -26.43 -14.30
C LEU A 42 1.50 -27.09 -14.26
N LEU A 43 0.62 -26.69 -13.32
CA LEU A 43 -0.76 -27.18 -13.29
C LEU A 43 -1.53 -26.86 -14.59
N CYS A 44 -1.32 -25.66 -15.14
CA CYS A 44 -1.89 -25.31 -16.46
C CYS A 44 -1.29 -26.16 -17.59
N ALA A 45 0.03 -26.40 -17.57
CA ALA A 45 0.72 -27.21 -18.55
C ALA A 45 0.24 -28.67 -18.52
N ASP A 46 0.06 -29.24 -17.33
CA ASP A 46 -0.45 -30.61 -17.17
C ASP A 46 -1.89 -30.74 -17.67
N LEU A 47 -2.74 -29.75 -17.37
CA LEU A 47 -4.10 -29.71 -17.89
C LEU A 47 -4.13 -29.61 -19.42
N LEU A 48 -3.28 -28.76 -20.00
CA LEU A 48 -3.16 -28.65 -21.46
C LEU A 48 -2.70 -29.96 -22.11
N ASN A 49 -1.71 -30.64 -21.50
CA ASN A 49 -1.23 -31.92 -22.00
C ASN A 49 -2.33 -33.00 -21.94
N LEU A 50 -3.11 -33.03 -20.85
CA LEU A 50 -4.24 -33.93 -20.69
C LEU A 50 -5.32 -33.69 -21.76
N LEU A 51 -5.67 -32.43 -22.00
CA LEU A 51 -6.66 -32.04 -23.01
C LEU A 51 -6.19 -32.35 -24.44
N ALA A 52 -4.91 -32.09 -24.75
CA ALA A 52 -4.32 -32.40 -26.03
C ALA A 52 -4.34 -33.93 -26.30
N GLY A 53 -3.99 -34.74 -25.31
CA GLY A 53 -4.06 -36.20 -25.41
C GLY A 53 -5.48 -36.71 -25.65
N ALA A 54 -6.47 -36.13 -24.95
CA ALA A 54 -7.87 -36.52 -25.12
C ALA A 54 -8.48 -36.13 -26.48
N LEU A 55 -8.09 -34.95 -27.02
CA LEU A 55 -8.65 -34.40 -28.26
C LEU A 55 -7.99 -34.97 -29.52
N LEU A 56 -6.68 -35.17 -29.47
CA LEU A 56 -5.90 -35.52 -30.68
C LEU A 56 -5.69 -37.02 -30.82
N SER A 57 -6.14 -37.84 -29.86
CA SER A 57 -5.90 -39.30 -29.83
C SER A 57 -4.41 -39.66 -30.13
N CYS A 58 -3.51 -38.76 -29.81
CA CYS A 58 -2.11 -38.82 -30.17
C CYS A 58 -1.26 -38.95 -28.90
N LEU A 59 -0.39 -39.95 -28.86
CA LEU A 59 0.52 -40.21 -27.75
C LEU A 59 1.77 -39.29 -27.81
N ILE A 60 1.60 -38.04 -28.22
CA ILE A 60 2.73 -37.08 -28.18
C ILE A 60 2.86 -36.59 -26.76
N ASP A 61 3.90 -37.02 -26.08
CA ASP A 61 4.28 -36.51 -24.78
C ASP A 61 5.05 -35.19 -24.96
N ILE A 62 4.34 -34.08 -24.77
CA ILE A 62 4.93 -32.73 -24.81
C ILE A 62 5.23 -32.16 -23.40
N HIS A 63 5.15 -33.00 -22.38
CA HIS A 63 5.29 -32.61 -20.98
C HIS A 63 6.56 -31.82 -20.70
N VAL A 64 7.72 -32.38 -21.08
CA VAL A 64 9.02 -31.73 -20.81
C VAL A 64 9.12 -30.36 -21.51
N PHE A 65 8.57 -30.27 -22.71
CA PHE A 65 8.53 -29.01 -23.45
C PHE A 65 7.66 -27.96 -22.76
N LEU A 66 6.43 -28.33 -22.38
CA LEU A 66 5.50 -27.44 -21.67
C LEU A 66 6.05 -27.00 -20.29
N TRP A 67 6.66 -27.91 -19.55
CA TRP A 67 7.28 -27.61 -18.27
C TRP A 67 8.48 -26.65 -18.43
N SER A 68 9.30 -26.85 -19.43
CA SER A 68 10.43 -25.94 -19.73
C SER A 68 9.92 -24.52 -20.01
N ILE A 69 8.87 -24.38 -20.81
CA ILE A 69 8.21 -23.09 -21.06
C ILE A 69 7.64 -22.50 -19.76
N ALA A 70 6.96 -23.31 -18.94
CA ALA A 70 6.39 -22.87 -17.67
C ALA A 70 7.47 -22.26 -16.74
N PHE A 71 8.63 -22.90 -16.61
CA PHE A 71 9.73 -22.37 -15.80
C PHE A 71 10.33 -21.08 -16.38
N ILE A 72 10.48 -20.98 -17.70
CA ILE A 72 10.97 -19.75 -18.36
C ILE A 72 9.99 -18.61 -18.12
N ILE A 73 8.69 -18.85 -18.26
CA ILE A 73 7.64 -17.84 -18.01
C ILE A 73 7.64 -17.44 -16.52
N ALA A 74 7.71 -18.40 -15.59
CA ALA A 74 7.74 -18.12 -14.16
C ALA A 74 8.94 -17.23 -13.79
N ALA A 75 10.12 -17.52 -14.33
CA ALA A 75 11.32 -16.70 -14.13
C ALA A 75 11.13 -15.28 -14.72
N GLY A 76 10.60 -15.19 -15.94
CA GLY A 76 10.32 -13.91 -16.58
C GLY A 76 9.32 -13.05 -15.83
N VAL A 77 8.19 -13.64 -15.36
CA VAL A 77 7.17 -12.95 -14.57
C VAL A 77 7.73 -12.49 -13.23
N THR A 78 8.52 -13.33 -12.56
CA THR A 78 9.14 -12.95 -11.27
C THR A 78 10.12 -11.79 -11.44
N LEU A 79 10.97 -11.84 -12.45
CA LEU A 79 11.91 -10.77 -12.76
C LEU A 79 11.17 -9.47 -13.12
N TYR A 80 10.20 -9.55 -14.03
CA TYR A 80 9.35 -8.43 -14.41
C TYR A 80 8.67 -7.82 -13.18
N GLY A 81 8.00 -8.63 -12.37
CA GLY A 81 7.27 -8.16 -11.20
C GLY A 81 8.17 -7.47 -10.18
N SER A 82 9.42 -7.97 -10.00
CA SER A 82 10.38 -7.36 -9.09
C SER A 82 10.93 -6.01 -9.60
N LEU A 83 11.10 -5.85 -10.89
CA LEU A 83 11.53 -4.59 -11.50
C LEU A 83 10.38 -3.59 -11.52
N HIS A 84 9.18 -4.05 -11.84
CA HIS A 84 7.96 -3.24 -11.93
C HIS A 84 7.54 -2.67 -10.56
N ALA A 85 7.66 -3.44 -9.48
CA ALA A 85 7.36 -2.99 -8.13
C ALA A 85 8.17 -1.75 -7.66
N ARG A 86 9.29 -1.46 -8.34
CA ARG A 86 10.17 -0.31 -8.04
C ARG A 86 9.81 0.96 -8.83
N GLN A 87 8.79 0.89 -9.65
CA GLN A 87 8.31 2.01 -10.47
C GLN A 87 6.99 2.52 -9.90
N PHE A 88 6.82 3.84 -9.87
CA PHE A 88 5.56 4.44 -9.42
C PHE A 88 4.71 4.80 -10.64
N ARG A 89 3.45 4.44 -10.55
CA ARG A 89 2.41 4.94 -11.44
C ARG A 89 1.76 6.16 -10.82
N HIS A 90 1.64 7.24 -11.57
CA HIS A 90 0.90 8.42 -11.16
C HIS A 90 -0.57 8.25 -11.55
N VAL A 91 -1.45 8.34 -10.54
CA VAL A 91 -2.90 8.30 -10.71
C VAL A 91 -3.46 9.63 -10.24
N SER A 92 -4.39 10.22 -11.00
CA SER A 92 -4.95 11.54 -10.66
C SER A 92 -6.47 11.50 -10.68
N TYR A 93 -7.06 12.15 -9.69
CA TYR A 93 -8.49 12.37 -9.56
C TYR A 93 -8.77 13.84 -9.38
N THR A 94 -9.83 14.34 -10.05
CA THR A 94 -10.36 15.70 -9.82
C THR A 94 -11.73 15.53 -9.18
N ILE A 95 -11.90 16.07 -7.97
CA ILE A 95 -13.08 15.89 -7.14
C ILE A 95 -13.72 17.23 -6.85
N PRO A 96 -14.94 17.48 -7.34
CA PRO A 96 -15.67 18.71 -7.01
C PRO A 96 -16.20 18.67 -5.58
N CYS A 97 -15.88 19.67 -4.79
CA CYS A 97 -16.39 19.87 -3.43
C CYS A 97 -17.48 20.95 -3.34
N GLY A 98 -17.78 21.62 -4.44
CA GLY A 98 -18.78 22.68 -4.54
C GLY A 98 -18.41 23.92 -3.70
N ALA A 99 -19.41 24.73 -3.37
CA ALA A 99 -19.24 26.00 -2.66
C ALA A 99 -18.65 25.90 -1.23
N ARG A 100 -18.23 24.71 -0.82
CA ARG A 100 -17.53 24.49 0.47
C ARG A 100 -16.02 24.70 0.37
N LEU A 101 -15.50 24.91 -0.82
CA LEU A 101 -14.08 25.09 -1.08
C LEU A 101 -13.87 26.45 -1.73
N ASP A 102 -13.03 27.29 -1.11
CA ASP A 102 -12.73 28.63 -1.63
C ASP A 102 -11.69 28.57 -2.75
N ASN A 103 -10.67 27.73 -2.60
CA ASN A 103 -9.62 27.53 -3.59
C ASN A 103 -9.41 26.04 -3.85
N SER A 104 -8.81 25.69 -4.99
CA SER A 104 -8.41 24.30 -5.23
C SER A 104 -7.34 23.87 -4.22
N CYS A 105 -7.33 22.58 -3.88
CA CYS A 105 -6.33 21.99 -2.98
C CYS A 105 -5.78 20.70 -3.59
N ARG A 106 -4.46 20.64 -3.77
CA ARG A 106 -3.78 19.47 -4.29
C ARG A 106 -3.26 18.61 -3.15
N ILE A 107 -3.85 17.44 -3.01
CA ILE A 107 -3.47 16.40 -2.04
C ILE A 107 -2.71 15.30 -2.77
N VAL A 108 -1.58 14.88 -2.22
CA VAL A 108 -0.94 13.62 -2.63
C VAL A 108 -1.19 12.57 -1.55
N LEU A 109 -1.83 11.48 -1.96
CA LEU A 109 -2.09 10.31 -1.13
C LEU A 109 -1.01 9.27 -1.39
N LEU A 110 -0.36 8.87 -0.31
CA LEU A 110 0.51 7.71 -0.18
C LEU A 110 -0.15 6.72 0.76
N SER A 111 0.09 5.43 0.59
CA SER A 111 -0.33 4.40 1.54
C SER A 111 0.59 3.19 1.47
N ASP A 112 0.55 2.34 2.47
CA ASP A 112 1.19 1.04 2.43
C ASP A 112 2.66 1.14 2.01
N LEU A 113 3.42 1.98 2.69
CA LEU A 113 4.85 2.15 2.41
C LEU A 113 5.63 0.87 2.73
N HIS A 114 5.22 0.16 3.79
CA HIS A 114 5.87 -1.07 4.27
C HIS A 114 7.39 -0.95 4.39
N ILE A 115 7.83 0.16 5.00
CA ILE A 115 9.26 0.40 5.28
C ILE A 115 9.83 -0.79 6.05
N GLY A 116 10.94 -1.34 5.55
CA GLY A 116 11.54 -2.53 6.15
C GLY A 116 12.58 -3.16 5.25
N LEU A 117 12.56 -4.49 5.17
CA LEU A 117 13.58 -5.27 4.45
C LEU A 117 13.72 -4.89 2.97
N PHE A 118 12.61 -4.62 2.28
CA PHE A 118 12.58 -4.41 0.83
C PHE A 118 12.35 -2.97 0.41
N VAL A 119 11.61 -2.21 1.22
CA VAL A 119 11.36 -0.79 1.01
C VAL A 119 12.31 -0.01 1.90
N GLY A 120 13.47 0.33 1.35
CA GLY A 120 14.55 1.07 2.02
C GLY A 120 14.71 2.49 1.49
N THR A 121 15.79 3.14 1.88
CA THR A 121 16.09 4.56 1.57
C THR A 121 15.97 4.89 0.10
N ARG A 122 16.48 4.04 -0.80
CA ARG A 122 16.44 4.31 -2.26
C ARG A 122 15.01 4.41 -2.80
N HIS A 123 14.10 3.54 -2.32
CA HIS A 123 12.69 3.55 -2.74
C HIS A 123 11.99 4.80 -2.20
N ILE A 124 12.20 5.11 -0.91
CA ILE A 124 11.62 6.29 -0.26
C ILE A 124 12.17 7.60 -0.86
N ALA A 125 13.47 7.70 -1.11
CA ALA A 125 14.04 8.88 -1.75
C ALA A 125 13.46 9.12 -3.15
N LYS A 126 13.33 8.06 -3.96
CA LYS A 126 12.69 8.14 -5.28
C LYS A 126 11.23 8.59 -5.17
N MET A 127 10.48 8.03 -4.21
CA MET A 127 9.10 8.44 -3.93
C MET A 127 9.02 9.93 -3.57
N VAL A 128 9.90 10.41 -2.68
CA VAL A 128 9.94 11.83 -2.28
C VAL A 128 10.23 12.74 -3.46
N ASP A 129 11.18 12.38 -4.32
CA ASP A 129 11.49 13.14 -5.53
C ASP A 129 10.28 13.24 -6.47
N GLU A 130 9.57 12.12 -6.68
CA GLU A 130 8.38 12.10 -7.54
C GLU A 130 7.21 12.89 -6.92
N VAL A 131 6.98 12.77 -5.60
CA VAL A 131 5.98 13.55 -4.87
C VAL A 131 6.26 15.05 -4.97
N ASN A 132 7.51 15.46 -4.74
CA ASN A 132 7.91 16.86 -4.85
C ASN A 132 7.69 17.44 -6.26
N GLY A 133 7.87 16.59 -7.29
CA GLY A 133 7.58 16.96 -8.69
C GLY A 133 6.10 17.23 -8.98
N LEU A 134 5.18 16.77 -8.12
CA LEU A 134 3.74 17.01 -8.21
C LEU A 134 3.32 18.32 -7.54
N HIS A 135 4.22 19.00 -6.82
CA HIS A 135 3.96 20.23 -6.07
C HIS A 135 2.71 20.16 -5.18
N PRO A 136 2.62 19.20 -4.23
CA PRO A 136 1.46 19.05 -3.37
C PRO A 136 1.35 20.19 -2.36
N GLU A 137 0.13 20.58 -2.04
CA GLU A 137 -0.15 21.45 -0.91
C GLU A 137 -0.19 20.63 0.38
N LEU A 138 -0.72 19.42 0.30
CA LEU A 138 -0.86 18.47 1.40
C LEU A 138 -0.36 17.09 0.96
N VAL A 139 0.39 16.42 1.83
CA VAL A 139 0.69 14.99 1.68
C VAL A 139 0.04 14.22 2.80
N VAL A 140 -0.67 13.16 2.47
CA VAL A 140 -1.30 12.25 3.43
C VAL A 140 -0.78 10.82 3.23
N ILE A 141 -0.54 10.11 4.34
CA ILE A 141 -0.08 8.72 4.36
C ILE A 141 -1.15 7.89 5.07
N ALA A 142 -1.90 7.10 4.29
CA ALA A 142 -3.03 6.34 4.78
C ALA A 142 -2.62 4.97 5.35
N GLY A 143 -1.70 4.95 6.31
CA GLY A 143 -1.34 3.77 7.10
C GLY A 143 -0.38 2.78 6.45
N ASP A 144 -0.05 1.73 7.21
CA ASP A 144 0.92 0.69 6.86
C ASP A 144 2.27 1.27 6.44
N ILE A 145 2.80 2.14 7.30
CA ILE A 145 4.08 2.82 7.08
C ILE A 145 5.23 1.83 7.28
N PHE A 146 5.12 0.97 8.29
CA PHE A 146 6.08 -0.07 8.58
C PHE A 146 5.56 -1.47 8.24
N ASN A 147 6.49 -2.38 7.96
CA ASN A 147 6.21 -3.79 7.84
C ASN A 147 6.34 -4.46 9.23
N ASN A 148 5.58 -5.52 9.51
CA ASN A 148 5.73 -6.41 10.67
C ASN A 148 5.60 -5.78 12.08
N GLY A 149 4.97 -4.64 12.26
CA GLY A 149 4.68 -4.08 13.59
C GLY A 149 5.92 -3.62 14.37
N SER A 150 7.05 -3.33 13.72
CA SER A 150 8.28 -2.89 14.38
C SER A 150 9.07 -1.90 13.54
N VAL A 151 9.42 -0.78 14.15
CA VAL A 151 10.36 0.20 13.58
C VAL A 151 11.80 -0.32 13.63
N GLY A 152 12.14 -1.09 14.66
CA GLY A 152 13.49 -1.59 14.91
C GLY A 152 14.01 -2.58 13.86
N GLU A 153 13.17 -3.09 13.00
CA GLU A 153 13.58 -3.93 11.86
C GLU A 153 14.09 -3.11 10.65
N CYS A 154 13.93 -1.81 10.69
CA CYS A 154 14.40 -0.91 9.64
C CYS A 154 15.83 -0.45 9.90
N TRP A 155 16.78 -1.04 9.20
CA TRP A 155 18.23 -0.76 9.35
C TRP A 155 18.69 0.57 8.74
N GLU A 156 17.86 1.22 7.87
CA GLU A 156 18.12 2.52 7.23
C GLU A 156 17.26 3.64 7.82
N LEU A 157 16.73 3.49 9.03
CA LEU A 157 15.72 4.37 9.59
C LEU A 157 16.10 5.85 9.55
N GLU A 158 17.34 6.20 9.93
CA GLU A 158 17.83 7.58 9.89
C GLU A 158 17.86 8.15 8.48
N SER A 159 18.34 7.36 7.50
CA SER A 159 18.39 7.77 6.11
C SER A 159 16.99 7.92 5.51
N ILE A 160 16.04 7.07 5.92
CA ILE A 160 14.64 7.16 5.52
C ILE A 160 13.99 8.40 6.13
N CYS A 161 14.19 8.66 7.41
CA CYS A 161 13.74 9.91 8.04
C CYS A 161 14.27 11.13 7.29
N GLY A 162 15.58 11.16 7.00
CA GLY A 162 16.19 12.24 6.23
C GLY A 162 15.62 12.40 4.83
N SER A 163 15.23 11.32 4.19
CA SER A 163 14.54 11.37 2.89
C SER A 163 13.15 11.96 3.03
N LEU A 164 12.37 11.53 4.02
CA LEU A 164 11.00 12.01 4.25
C LEU A 164 10.94 13.48 4.66
N GLN A 165 11.96 13.98 5.39
CA GLN A 165 12.12 15.42 5.70
C GLN A 165 12.20 16.30 4.45
N ASN A 166 12.60 15.74 3.31
CA ASN A 166 12.68 16.47 2.05
C ASN A 166 11.34 16.59 1.31
N LEU A 167 10.23 16.06 1.84
CA LEU A 167 8.89 16.31 1.30
C LEU A 167 8.58 17.81 1.40
N ARG A 168 8.14 18.37 0.27
CA ARG A 168 7.83 19.79 0.14
C ARG A 168 6.34 19.98 0.02
N THR A 169 5.75 20.59 1.04
CA THR A 169 4.31 20.88 1.11
C THR A 169 4.09 22.27 1.72
N THR A 170 2.95 22.89 1.46
CA THR A 170 2.56 24.14 2.10
C THR A 170 1.71 23.95 3.35
N GLN A 171 1.03 22.80 3.45
CA GLN A 171 0.10 22.48 4.55
C GLN A 171 0.57 21.32 5.44
N GLY A 172 1.72 20.71 5.11
CA GLY A 172 2.34 19.66 5.92
C GLY A 172 2.12 18.24 5.41
N VAL A 173 2.66 17.30 6.18
CA VAL A 173 2.57 15.85 5.94
C VAL A 173 1.84 15.22 7.11
N PHE A 174 0.75 14.52 6.86
CA PHE A 174 -0.06 13.86 7.88
C PHE A 174 -0.14 12.36 7.61
N ALA A 175 -0.26 11.58 8.68
CA ALA A 175 -0.35 10.14 8.58
C ALA A 175 -1.38 9.58 9.56
N VAL A 176 -1.95 8.44 9.22
CA VAL A 176 -2.61 7.51 10.15
C VAL A 176 -1.82 6.22 10.23
N LEU A 177 -2.12 5.36 11.19
CA LEU A 177 -1.54 4.02 11.27
C LEU A 177 -2.45 3.00 10.61
N GLY A 178 -1.84 1.96 10.04
CA GLY A 178 -2.52 0.78 9.53
C GLY A 178 -2.33 -0.44 10.45
N ASN A 179 -2.85 -1.57 10.02
CA ASN A 179 -2.84 -2.80 10.81
C ASN A 179 -1.45 -3.44 10.95
N HIS A 180 -0.49 -3.09 10.09
CA HIS A 180 0.89 -3.55 10.17
C HIS A 180 1.81 -2.60 10.94
N ASP A 181 1.34 -1.42 11.31
CA ASP A 181 2.14 -0.47 12.05
C ASP A 181 2.29 -0.84 13.54
N PRO A 182 3.41 -0.42 14.18
CA PRO A 182 3.60 -0.59 15.62
C PRO A 182 2.54 0.15 16.44
N SER A 183 2.48 -0.18 17.73
CA SER A 183 1.65 0.56 18.68
C SER A 183 2.02 2.04 18.69
N PRO A 184 1.05 2.99 18.77
CA PRO A 184 1.34 4.42 18.90
C PRO A 184 2.12 4.76 20.18
N ALA A 185 2.12 3.87 21.17
CA ALA A 185 2.95 4.00 22.37
C ALA A 185 4.43 3.61 22.16
N ASP A 186 4.79 3.08 20.98
CA ASP A 186 6.17 2.73 20.65
C ASP A 186 7.01 4.00 20.53
N LYS A 187 8.06 4.08 21.37
CA LYS A 187 8.95 5.26 21.41
C LYS A 187 9.74 5.45 20.12
N GLN A 188 10.07 4.37 19.41
CA GLN A 188 10.80 4.47 18.15
C GLN A 188 9.88 5.02 17.05
N LEU A 189 8.62 4.61 17.05
CA LEU A 189 7.60 5.14 16.14
C LEU A 189 7.38 6.64 16.37
N GLN A 190 7.20 7.05 17.63
CA GLN A 190 7.05 8.46 17.98
C GLN A 190 8.27 9.30 17.57
N ALA A 191 9.47 8.77 17.81
CA ALA A 191 10.72 9.42 17.39
C ALA A 191 10.81 9.51 15.86
N PHE A 192 10.39 8.46 15.14
CA PHE A 192 10.34 8.45 13.68
C PHE A 192 9.46 9.58 13.14
N PHE A 193 8.20 9.67 13.57
CA PHE A 193 7.28 10.71 13.11
C PHE A 193 7.80 12.11 13.40
N LYS A 194 8.30 12.33 14.62
CA LYS A 194 8.91 13.60 14.99
C LYS A 194 10.12 13.95 14.11
N ASN A 195 11.01 13.00 13.90
CA ASN A 195 12.22 13.22 13.11
C ASN A 195 11.92 13.34 11.61
N ALA A 196 10.92 12.65 11.08
CA ALA A 196 10.50 12.76 9.69
C ALA A 196 9.66 14.02 9.40
N GLY A 197 9.23 14.76 10.43
CA GLY A 197 8.36 15.93 10.27
C GLY A 197 6.93 15.58 9.82
N ILE A 198 6.44 14.39 10.21
CA ILE A 198 5.11 13.89 9.87
C ILE A 198 4.20 14.00 11.08
N HIS A 199 3.03 14.56 10.89
CA HIS A 199 1.99 14.67 11.93
C HIS A 199 1.13 13.41 11.94
N LEU A 200 1.18 12.67 13.05
CA LEU A 200 0.34 11.49 13.25
C LEU A 200 -1.03 11.90 13.80
N LEU A 201 -2.09 11.53 13.10
CA LEU A 201 -3.47 11.70 13.55
C LEU A 201 -4.03 10.32 13.92
N LEU A 202 -4.52 10.19 15.15
CA LEU A 202 -5.12 8.95 15.67
C LEU A 202 -6.40 9.30 16.43
N ASP A 203 -7.54 9.06 15.81
CA ASP A 203 -8.84 9.52 16.26
C ASP A 203 -8.80 11.02 16.64
N ASP A 204 -8.23 11.81 15.74
CA ASP A 204 -7.98 13.23 15.89
C ASP A 204 -8.24 13.97 14.58
N SER A 205 -8.38 15.30 14.66
CA SER A 205 -8.64 16.14 13.50
C SER A 205 -7.80 17.40 13.52
N VAL A 206 -7.54 17.92 12.34
CA VAL A 206 -6.86 19.21 12.16
C VAL A 206 -7.60 20.04 11.12
N GLU A 207 -7.81 21.30 11.45
CA GLU A 207 -8.35 22.26 10.51
C GLU A 207 -7.22 22.84 9.66
N LEU A 208 -7.33 22.65 8.34
CA LEU A 208 -6.44 23.19 7.33
C LEU A 208 -7.12 24.34 6.58
N PRO A 209 -6.39 25.12 5.76
CA PRO A 209 -6.99 26.27 5.06
C PRO A 209 -8.26 25.91 4.28
N GLU A 210 -8.26 24.83 3.52
CA GLU A 210 -9.34 24.47 2.60
C GLU A 210 -10.20 23.29 3.09
N ILE A 211 -9.69 22.45 4.00
CA ILE A 211 -10.36 21.22 4.46
C ILE A 211 -10.24 21.03 5.96
N CYS A 212 -11.11 20.20 6.52
CA CYS A 212 -10.88 19.57 7.82
C CYS A 212 -10.36 18.15 7.58
N LEU A 213 -9.12 17.87 8.00
CA LEU A 213 -8.50 16.56 7.87
C LEU A 213 -8.70 15.77 9.15
N VAL A 214 -9.25 14.57 9.03
CA VAL A 214 -9.55 13.67 10.15
C VAL A 214 -8.75 12.38 9.97
N GLY A 215 -7.99 11.99 10.99
CA GLY A 215 -7.26 10.72 11.01
C GLY A 215 -7.90 9.73 11.97
N ARG A 216 -8.19 8.53 11.46
CA ARG A 216 -8.75 7.44 12.26
C ARG A 216 -7.69 6.46 12.70
N ASP A 217 -7.87 5.87 13.88
CA ASP A 217 -7.11 4.70 14.26
C ASP A 217 -7.58 3.46 13.46
N ASP A 218 -6.66 2.56 13.12
CA ASP A 218 -7.04 1.32 12.42
C ASP A 218 -7.81 0.37 13.34
N LEU A 219 -8.90 -0.19 12.83
CA LEU A 219 -9.82 -1.02 13.60
C LEU A 219 -9.17 -2.34 14.07
N LEU A 220 -8.37 -2.97 13.21
CA LEU A 220 -7.69 -4.23 13.54
C LEU A 220 -6.56 -3.98 14.55
N ARG A 221 -5.75 -2.94 14.31
CA ARG A 221 -4.63 -2.56 15.19
C ARG A 221 -5.10 -2.15 16.58
N SER A 222 -6.18 -1.36 16.68
CA SER A 222 -6.76 -0.91 17.97
C SER A 222 -7.52 -1.99 18.70
N GLY A 223 -7.76 -3.16 18.08
CA GLY A 223 -8.62 -4.20 18.63
C GLY A 223 -10.08 -3.74 18.78
N GLY A 224 -10.56 -2.92 17.87
CA GLY A 224 -11.93 -2.40 17.84
C GLY A 224 -12.19 -1.23 18.79
N LYS A 225 -11.15 -0.58 19.32
CA LYS A 225 -11.26 0.48 20.33
C LYS A 225 -11.11 1.89 19.79
N ARG A 226 -11.28 2.10 18.48
CA ARG A 226 -11.26 3.44 17.88
C ARG A 226 -12.54 4.22 18.24
N LEU A 227 -12.45 5.55 18.24
CA LEU A 227 -13.61 6.41 18.47
C LEU A 227 -14.62 6.27 17.32
N PRO A 228 -15.94 6.29 17.61
CA PRO A 228 -16.95 6.43 16.56
C PRO A 228 -16.72 7.70 15.75
N LEU A 229 -16.83 7.61 14.42
CA LEU A 229 -16.56 8.76 13.56
C LEU A 229 -17.50 9.93 13.85
N ALA A 230 -18.75 9.66 14.21
CA ALA A 230 -19.71 10.69 14.58
C ALA A 230 -19.27 11.52 15.79
N GLU A 231 -18.63 10.90 16.79
CA GLU A 231 -18.08 11.62 17.95
C GLU A 231 -16.88 12.49 17.54
N LEU A 232 -16.02 11.97 16.68
CA LEU A 232 -14.86 12.68 16.19
C LEU A 232 -15.28 13.90 15.35
N LEU A 233 -16.30 13.75 14.50
CA LEU A 233 -16.83 14.85 13.69
C LEU A 233 -17.67 15.85 14.49
N ALA A 234 -18.19 15.49 15.67
CA ALA A 234 -18.91 16.43 16.51
C ALA A 234 -18.03 17.61 17.00
N SER A 235 -16.71 17.42 17.02
CA SER A 235 -15.75 18.47 17.37
C SER A 235 -15.34 19.34 16.17
N VAL A 236 -15.66 18.92 14.94
CA VAL A 236 -15.34 19.66 13.72
C VAL A 236 -16.34 20.80 13.55
N THR A 237 -15.84 22.02 13.54
CA THR A 237 -16.66 23.23 13.39
C THR A 237 -16.43 23.84 12.00
N GLY A 238 -17.49 24.39 11.37
CA GLY A 238 -17.41 25.05 10.08
C GLY A 238 -17.97 24.22 8.93
N ASP A 239 -17.95 24.83 7.72
CA ASP A 239 -18.56 24.26 6.51
C ASP A 239 -17.53 23.66 5.54
N LYS A 240 -16.24 23.56 5.93
CA LYS A 240 -15.18 23.02 5.09
C LYS A 240 -15.43 21.54 4.76
N PRO A 241 -14.98 21.07 3.57
CA PRO A 241 -15.01 19.66 3.26
C PRO A 241 -14.24 18.83 4.29
N VAL A 242 -14.86 17.77 4.78
CA VAL A 242 -14.23 16.82 5.71
C VAL A 242 -13.57 15.71 4.91
N VAL A 243 -12.25 15.59 5.03
CA VAL A 243 -11.44 14.51 4.42
C VAL A 243 -10.99 13.56 5.53
N VAL A 244 -11.43 12.32 5.46
CA VAL A 244 -11.11 11.27 6.44
C VAL A 244 -9.98 10.40 5.91
N MET A 245 -8.91 10.24 6.66
CA MET A 245 -7.91 9.20 6.45
C MET A 245 -8.30 7.99 7.30
N ASP A 246 -8.62 6.87 6.66
CA ASP A 246 -8.88 5.57 7.30
C ASP A 246 -8.13 4.50 6.50
N HIS A 247 -7.17 3.82 7.13
CA HIS A 247 -6.32 2.86 6.42
C HIS A 247 -7.14 1.79 5.71
N SER A 248 -8.09 1.14 6.41
CA SER A 248 -9.00 0.19 5.80
C SER A 248 -10.17 0.90 5.10
N PRO A 249 -10.55 0.49 3.88
CA PRO A 249 -11.74 1.01 3.21
C PRO A 249 -13.05 0.59 3.87
N ASP A 250 -13.03 -0.28 4.89
CA ASP A 250 -14.23 -0.77 5.59
C ASP A 250 -14.98 0.33 6.34
N GLY A 251 -14.32 1.46 6.65
CA GLY A 251 -14.94 2.62 7.27
C GLY A 251 -15.72 3.54 6.32
N PHE A 252 -15.77 3.23 5.03
CA PHE A 252 -16.33 4.14 4.01
C PHE A 252 -17.82 4.41 4.20
N GLU A 253 -18.63 3.37 4.49
CA GLU A 253 -20.06 3.53 4.74
C GLU A 253 -20.36 4.39 5.99
N GLU A 254 -19.59 4.19 7.06
CA GLU A 254 -19.70 5.00 8.27
C GLU A 254 -19.40 6.47 7.94
N ALA A 255 -18.34 6.73 7.21
CA ALA A 255 -17.96 8.08 6.80
C ALA A 255 -19.03 8.75 5.93
N ALA A 256 -19.63 8.00 5.00
CA ALA A 256 -20.71 8.50 4.17
C ALA A 256 -22.01 8.77 4.95
N GLN A 257 -22.28 8.00 6.01
CA GLN A 257 -23.41 8.23 6.92
C GLN A 257 -23.18 9.49 7.78
N CYS A 258 -21.94 9.73 8.19
CA CYS A 258 -21.54 10.90 8.96
C CYS A 258 -21.37 12.17 8.12
N GLY A 259 -21.51 12.09 6.78
CA GLY A 259 -21.45 13.25 5.89
C GLY A 259 -20.04 13.74 5.55
N ALA A 260 -19.03 12.89 5.69
CA ALA A 260 -17.69 13.17 5.19
C ALA A 260 -17.72 13.45 3.68
N SER A 261 -16.88 14.36 3.22
CA SER A 261 -16.76 14.68 1.77
C SER A 261 -15.91 13.64 1.05
N MET A 262 -14.89 13.11 1.74
CA MET A 262 -13.94 12.16 1.16
C MET A 262 -13.37 11.19 2.20
N VAL A 263 -13.05 9.98 1.76
CA VAL A 263 -12.27 8.99 2.52
C VAL A 263 -11.06 8.59 1.69
N LEU A 264 -9.88 8.57 2.32
CA LEU A 264 -8.60 8.19 1.73
C LEU A 264 -8.10 6.93 2.42
N SER A 265 -7.92 5.85 1.65
CA SER A 265 -7.58 4.53 2.16
C SER A 265 -6.49 3.84 1.35
N GLY A 266 -5.91 2.79 1.93
CA GLY A 266 -4.98 1.84 1.30
C GLY A 266 -5.40 0.40 1.54
N HIS A 267 -4.56 -0.38 2.24
CA HIS A 267 -4.80 -1.71 2.81
C HIS A 267 -4.90 -2.87 1.81
N THR A 268 -5.64 -2.71 0.72
CA THR A 268 -5.94 -3.82 -0.19
C THR A 268 -4.81 -4.19 -1.13
N HIS A 269 -3.83 -3.29 -1.32
CA HIS A 269 -2.76 -3.39 -2.32
C HIS A 269 -3.26 -3.69 -3.74
N ARG A 270 -4.58 -3.56 -3.99
CA ARG A 270 -5.21 -4.09 -5.21
C ARG A 270 -4.88 -5.57 -5.44
N GLY A 271 -4.60 -6.32 -4.36
CA GLY A 271 -4.15 -7.71 -4.38
C GLY A 271 -2.70 -7.92 -4.83
N GLN A 272 -1.94 -6.86 -5.02
CA GLN A 272 -0.49 -6.79 -5.28
C GLN A 272 0.01 -7.57 -6.50
N PHE A 273 -0.36 -8.83 -6.69
CA PHE A 273 0.08 -9.63 -7.84
C PHE A 273 -0.97 -10.66 -8.28
N PHE A 274 -1.03 -10.91 -9.57
CA PHE A 274 -1.85 -11.97 -10.14
C PHE A 274 -1.31 -13.36 -9.73
N PRO A 275 -2.15 -14.35 -9.34
CA PRO A 275 -3.62 -14.33 -9.36
C PRO A 275 -4.29 -13.81 -8.08
N VAL A 276 -3.55 -13.38 -7.07
CA VAL A 276 -4.07 -12.87 -5.79
C VAL A 276 -5.00 -11.66 -6.01
N THR A 277 -4.71 -10.84 -7.03
CA THR A 277 -5.60 -9.73 -7.46
C THR A 277 -7.06 -10.16 -7.67
N LEU A 278 -7.30 -11.35 -8.22
CA LEU A 278 -8.64 -11.87 -8.46
C LEU A 278 -9.32 -12.26 -7.14
N LEU A 279 -8.58 -12.92 -6.25
CA LEU A 279 -9.08 -13.35 -4.95
C LEU A 279 -9.40 -12.14 -4.08
N THR A 280 -8.49 -11.17 -3.99
CA THR A 280 -8.69 -9.95 -3.21
C THR A 280 -9.93 -9.19 -3.70
N LYS A 281 -10.08 -9.04 -5.03
CA LYS A 281 -11.28 -8.41 -5.61
C LYS A 281 -12.57 -9.16 -5.26
N LEU A 282 -12.53 -10.49 -5.17
CA LEU A 282 -13.71 -11.31 -4.84
C LEU A 282 -14.11 -11.18 -3.37
N PHE A 283 -13.15 -11.00 -2.48
CA PHE A 283 -13.38 -10.92 -1.02
C PHE A 283 -13.71 -9.52 -0.51
N HIS A 284 -13.52 -8.47 -1.32
CA HIS A 284 -13.90 -7.10 -0.94
C HIS A 284 -15.25 -6.74 -1.55
N PRO A 285 -16.09 -6.00 -0.79
CA PRO A 285 -17.33 -5.45 -1.33
C PRO A 285 -17.08 -4.57 -2.57
N PRO A 286 -18.06 -4.45 -3.49
CA PRO A 286 -17.95 -3.51 -4.60
C PRO A 286 -17.63 -2.10 -4.12
N GLY A 287 -16.63 -1.45 -4.73
CA GLY A 287 -16.18 -0.12 -4.34
C GLY A 287 -15.15 -0.06 -3.20
N HIS A 288 -14.82 -1.18 -2.54
CA HIS A 288 -13.84 -1.22 -1.43
C HIS A 288 -12.51 -1.88 -1.82
N PHE A 289 -12.31 -2.12 -3.10
CA PHE A 289 -11.12 -2.84 -3.55
C PHE A 289 -10.00 -1.93 -4.04
N TYR A 290 -10.31 -0.94 -4.88
CA TYR A 290 -9.32 -0.09 -5.52
C TYR A 290 -9.95 1.06 -6.29
N GLY A 291 -9.26 2.21 -6.31
CA GLY A 291 -9.59 3.34 -7.14
C GLY A 291 -10.65 4.25 -6.53
N HIS A 292 -11.37 4.98 -7.39
CA HIS A 292 -12.40 5.91 -6.96
C HIS A 292 -13.75 5.20 -6.85
N THR A 293 -14.43 5.45 -5.76
CA THR A 293 -15.83 5.06 -5.50
C THR A 293 -16.60 6.24 -4.95
N GLN A 294 -17.92 6.18 -4.99
CA GLN A 294 -18.79 7.22 -4.42
C GLN A 294 -20.03 6.60 -3.79
N LEU A 295 -20.36 7.06 -2.59
CA LEU A 295 -21.60 6.72 -1.90
C LEU A 295 -22.24 8.02 -1.39
N ARG A 296 -23.47 8.32 -1.85
CA ARG A 296 -24.12 9.61 -1.62
C ARG A 296 -23.21 10.77 -2.11
N ASN A 297 -22.85 11.69 -1.23
CA ASN A 297 -21.97 12.81 -1.49
C ASN A 297 -20.52 12.58 -1.05
N THR A 298 -20.19 11.37 -0.62
CA THR A 298 -18.87 11.00 -0.14
C THR A 298 -18.08 10.27 -1.21
N HIS A 299 -16.90 10.77 -1.53
CA HIS A 299 -15.96 10.14 -2.43
C HIS A 299 -14.98 9.25 -1.65
N GLY A 300 -14.77 8.03 -2.10
CA GLY A 300 -13.73 7.13 -1.57
C GLY A 300 -12.60 6.98 -2.57
N ILE A 301 -11.35 7.10 -2.13
CA ILE A 301 -10.17 6.82 -2.93
C ILE A 301 -9.33 5.77 -2.22
N ILE A 302 -9.20 4.61 -2.84
CA ILE A 302 -8.47 3.47 -2.31
C ILE A 302 -7.23 3.26 -3.16
N SER A 303 -6.06 3.50 -2.55
CA SER A 303 -4.76 3.34 -3.21
C SER A 303 -4.35 1.87 -3.29
N ALA A 304 -3.62 1.50 -4.35
CA ALA A 304 -2.95 0.22 -4.45
C ALA A 304 -1.67 0.12 -3.61
N GLY A 305 -1.31 1.19 -2.92
CA GLY A 305 -0.11 1.27 -2.11
C GLY A 305 1.13 1.74 -2.88
N THR A 306 1.96 2.53 -2.20
CA THR A 306 3.22 3.07 -2.74
C THR A 306 4.37 2.07 -2.59
N GLY A 307 4.35 1.27 -1.53
CA GLY A 307 5.27 0.16 -1.32
C GLY A 307 4.71 -1.19 -1.78
N TYR A 308 5.16 -2.24 -1.12
CA TYR A 308 4.66 -3.60 -1.35
C TYR A 308 4.78 -4.44 -0.08
N PHE A 309 3.76 -5.25 0.17
CA PHE A 309 3.69 -6.10 1.35
C PHE A 309 4.43 -7.41 1.14
N GLN A 310 5.35 -7.74 2.04
CA GLN A 310 6.14 -8.97 2.10
C GLN A 310 6.87 -9.39 0.81
N LEU A 311 6.17 -9.60 -0.30
CA LEU A 311 6.78 -10.07 -1.54
C LEU A 311 7.20 -8.89 -2.43
N PRO A 312 8.47 -8.78 -2.84
CA PRO A 312 8.98 -7.63 -3.59
C PRO A 312 8.62 -7.72 -5.09
N ILE A 313 7.34 -7.93 -5.39
CA ILE A 313 6.81 -8.02 -6.76
C ILE A 313 5.47 -7.31 -6.91
N ARG A 314 5.24 -6.75 -8.10
CA ARG A 314 3.95 -6.27 -8.58
C ARG A 314 3.68 -6.87 -9.96
N VAL A 315 2.58 -7.62 -10.12
CA VAL A 315 2.18 -8.25 -11.39
C VAL A 315 0.68 -8.03 -11.63
N GLY A 316 0.35 -7.25 -12.65
CA GLY A 316 -1.03 -6.83 -12.92
C GLY A 316 -1.54 -5.74 -11.98
N THR A 317 -0.66 -5.19 -11.15
CA THR A 317 -0.88 -4.01 -10.29
C THR A 317 0.37 -3.14 -10.31
N ASP A 318 0.26 -1.93 -9.77
CA ASP A 318 1.32 -0.94 -9.72
C ASP A 318 1.61 -0.53 -8.28
N SER A 319 2.84 -0.13 -7.97
CA SER A 319 3.09 0.81 -6.87
C SER A 319 2.65 2.18 -7.35
N GLU A 320 1.89 2.93 -6.56
CA GLU A 320 1.30 4.17 -7.06
C GLU A 320 1.45 5.36 -6.11
N ILE A 321 1.44 6.54 -6.72
CA ILE A 321 1.31 7.83 -6.05
C ILE A 321 0.02 8.46 -6.59
N VAL A 322 -0.92 8.77 -5.70
CA VAL A 322 -2.23 9.29 -6.09
C VAL A 322 -2.29 10.79 -5.85
N THR A 323 -2.63 11.55 -6.88
CA THR A 323 -2.88 13.00 -6.79
C THR A 323 -4.38 13.24 -6.80
N ILE A 324 -4.86 14.03 -5.87
CA ILE A 324 -6.27 14.43 -5.76
C ILE A 324 -6.33 15.95 -5.83
N GLU A 325 -7.01 16.45 -6.85
CA GLU A 325 -7.28 17.86 -7.00
C GLU A 325 -8.71 18.11 -6.52
N LEU A 326 -8.84 18.72 -5.35
CA LEU A 326 -10.13 19.22 -4.87
C LEU A 326 -10.40 20.56 -5.57
N ILE A 327 -11.57 20.68 -6.16
CA ILE A 327 -11.98 21.92 -6.86
C ILE A 327 -13.30 22.42 -6.30
N PRO A 328 -13.52 23.77 -6.32
CA PRO A 328 -14.80 24.40 -5.97
C PRO A 328 -16.01 23.86 -6.73
#